data_c45727b2838e9e7c7faee16101c4e597
#
_entry.id   c45727b2838e9e7c7faee16101c4e597
#
_cell.length_a   1.000
_cell.length_b   1.000
_cell.length_c   1.000
_cell.angle_alpha   90.00
_cell.angle_beta   90.00
_cell.angle_gamma   90.00
#
_symmetry.space_group_name_H-M   'P 1'
#
loop_
_entity.id
_entity.type
_entity.pdbx_description
1 polymer ?
#
loop_
_entity_poly.entity_id
_entity_poly.type
_entity_poly.pdbx_seq_one_letter_code
_entity_poly.pdbx_strand_id
1 'polypeptide(L)'
;MMLRSGSYLRKQGIRDVRASSKGRPRPGGRSRSRERSSPGGTFEGYRFVGPVLGDRSLDAGWAPPPGGRPVLLVSLGSACNDRPDPYRAIVSTAGDRPWHVVLSIGDVDPAGIGALPPNVEVYAQVPQPTVLRHARVLVIHAGKGGTTEGLVARVPLVAFPQMAEQRANADRIAGRGLGRVLDPATVTAEQLWAAVEAVADDPKVSVRLGWMAGEIAVAGGAHAAADEIEAALR
;
A
#
# COMPACT_ATOMS: atom_id res chain seq x y z
N MET A 1 -30.53 -2.49 -17.59
CA MET A 1 -29.70 -1.75 -18.56
C MET A 1 -28.26 -2.00 -18.14
N MET A 2 -27.61 -2.99 -18.76
CA MET A 2 -26.24 -3.41 -18.43
C MET A 2 -25.25 -2.38 -18.94
N LEU A 3 -24.65 -1.62 -18.03
CA LEU A 3 -23.49 -0.78 -18.33
C LEU A 3 -22.25 -1.69 -18.39
N ARG A 4 -21.67 -1.80 -19.57
CA ARG A 4 -20.48 -2.61 -19.84
C ARG A 4 -19.28 -2.02 -19.11
N SER A 5 -18.83 -2.70 -18.04
CA SER A 5 -17.66 -2.34 -17.21
C SER A 5 -16.35 -2.19 -17.99
N GLY A 6 -16.29 -2.72 -19.22
CA GLY A 6 -15.10 -2.63 -20.08
C GLY A 6 -14.87 -1.30 -20.81
N SER A 7 -15.85 -0.38 -20.83
CA SER A 7 -15.72 0.88 -21.57
C SER A 7 -15.15 2.03 -20.75
N TYR A 8 -15.31 1.98 -19.43
CA TYR A 8 -14.77 3.00 -18.53
C TYR A 8 -13.24 2.87 -18.37
N LEU A 9 -12.77 1.63 -18.23
CA LEU A 9 -11.32 1.34 -18.11
C LEU A 9 -10.54 1.61 -19.42
N ARG A 10 -11.17 1.42 -20.59
CA ARG A 10 -10.52 1.70 -21.89
C ARG A 10 -10.37 3.19 -22.20
N LYS A 11 -11.17 4.06 -21.63
CA LYS A 11 -11.05 5.52 -21.84
C LYS A 11 -9.85 6.12 -21.14
N GLN A 12 -9.28 5.43 -20.14
CA GLN A 12 -8.13 5.87 -19.36
C GLN A 12 -6.78 5.29 -19.85
N GLY A 13 -6.74 4.50 -20.94
CA GLY A 13 -5.49 4.05 -21.58
C GLY A 13 -4.69 2.99 -20.82
N ILE A 14 -5.20 2.44 -19.72
CA ILE A 14 -4.50 1.43 -18.91
C ILE A 14 -4.79 0.05 -19.48
N ARG A 15 -3.79 -0.58 -20.09
CA ARG A 15 -3.86 -1.96 -20.58
C ARG A 15 -3.82 -2.93 -19.40
N ASP A 16 -4.77 -3.88 -19.39
CA ASP A 16 -4.78 -5.05 -18.51
C ASP A 16 -3.49 -5.87 -18.72
N VAL A 17 -2.53 -5.73 -17.83
CA VAL A 17 -1.33 -6.59 -17.82
C VAL A 17 -1.65 -7.78 -16.91
N ARG A 18 -2.37 -8.77 -17.45
CA ARG A 18 -2.46 -10.10 -16.84
C ARG A 18 -1.16 -10.85 -17.08
N ALA A 19 -0.26 -10.78 -16.11
CA ALA A 19 0.84 -11.76 -16.02
C ALA A 19 0.28 -13.06 -15.43
N SER A 20 0.13 -14.06 -16.30
CA SER A 20 -0.17 -15.44 -15.92
C SER A 20 1.01 -16.03 -15.15
N SER A 21 0.84 -16.29 -13.85
CA SER A 21 1.72 -17.20 -13.10
C SER A 21 0.90 -18.19 -12.29
N LYS A 22 0.62 -19.32 -12.90
CA LYS A 22 0.22 -20.54 -12.17
C LYS A 22 1.46 -21.10 -11.47
N GLY A 23 1.66 -20.74 -10.19
CA GLY A 23 2.68 -21.32 -9.32
C GLY A 23 2.09 -22.36 -8.39
N ARG A 24 2.68 -23.57 -8.38
CA ARG A 24 2.31 -24.72 -7.54
C ARG A 24 2.47 -24.41 -6.04
N PRO A 25 1.66 -25.04 -5.13
CA PRO A 25 1.82 -24.87 -3.69
C PRO A 25 3.08 -25.56 -3.18
N ARG A 26 3.83 -24.88 -2.32
CA ARG A 26 4.95 -25.43 -1.55
C ARG A 26 4.49 -25.84 -0.15
N PRO A 27 5.08 -26.94 0.42
CA PRO A 27 4.68 -27.46 1.73
C PRO A 27 5.12 -26.55 2.88
N GLY A 28 4.30 -26.54 3.94
CA GLY A 28 4.42 -25.66 5.08
C GLY A 28 5.68 -25.86 5.92
N GLY A 29 6.41 -24.78 6.12
CA GLY A 29 7.43 -24.63 7.14
C GLY A 29 6.87 -23.82 8.32
N ARG A 30 6.90 -24.39 9.52
CA ARG A 30 6.51 -23.71 10.77
C ARG A 30 7.49 -22.58 11.06
N SER A 31 7.05 -21.32 10.94
CA SER A 31 7.83 -20.18 11.37
C SER A 31 7.61 -19.93 12.86
N ARG A 32 8.65 -20.10 13.67
CA ARG A 32 8.70 -19.55 15.02
C ARG A 32 9.02 -18.07 14.93
N SER A 33 8.03 -17.23 15.20
CA SER A 33 8.21 -15.79 15.37
C SER A 33 9.04 -15.50 16.60
N ARG A 34 10.25 -15.00 16.43
CA ARG A 34 11.01 -14.29 17.46
C ARG A 34 11.21 -12.85 17.03
N GLU A 35 10.69 -11.95 17.84
CA GLU A 35 10.92 -10.51 17.75
C GLU A 35 12.40 -10.19 17.85
N ARG A 36 12.94 -9.49 16.87
CA ARG A 36 14.07 -8.58 17.04
C ARG A 36 13.99 -7.46 16.01
N SER A 37 13.83 -6.27 16.53
CA SER A 37 14.01 -5.02 15.81
C SER A 37 15.48 -4.63 15.89
N SER A 38 16.23 -4.81 14.82
CA SER A 38 17.47 -4.08 14.57
C SER A 38 17.81 -4.15 13.09
N PRO A 39 18.14 -3.03 12.45
CA PRO A 39 18.70 -3.05 11.11
C PRO A 39 20.10 -3.67 11.17
N GLY A 40 20.37 -4.63 10.31
CA GLY A 40 21.68 -5.27 10.20
C GLY A 40 22.05 -6.30 11.27
N GLY A 41 21.07 -6.88 11.99
CA GLY A 41 21.32 -7.98 12.92
C GLY A 41 21.71 -9.25 12.18
N THR A 42 22.91 -9.78 12.44
CA THR A 42 23.28 -11.13 12.05
C THR A 42 22.74 -12.11 13.08
N PHE A 43 21.81 -12.99 12.69
CA PHE A 43 21.63 -14.26 13.37
C PHE A 43 22.66 -15.24 12.81
N GLU A 44 23.21 -16.10 13.66
CA GLU A 44 24.11 -17.14 13.20
C GLU A 44 23.48 -17.89 12.00
N GLY A 45 24.12 -17.82 10.82
CA GLY A 45 23.62 -18.40 9.57
C GLY A 45 22.54 -17.59 8.79
N TYR A 46 22.21 -16.35 9.20
CA TYR A 46 21.25 -15.50 8.49
C TYR A 46 21.80 -14.10 8.22
N ARG A 47 21.58 -13.61 7.00
CA ARG A 47 21.82 -12.22 6.61
C ARG A 47 20.50 -11.52 6.29
N PHE A 48 20.30 -10.32 6.82
CA PHE A 48 19.12 -9.50 6.57
C PHE A 48 19.47 -8.42 5.57
N VAL A 49 19.03 -8.60 4.35
CA VAL A 49 19.31 -7.69 3.22
C VAL A 49 18.19 -6.67 2.98
N GLY A 50 17.20 -6.59 3.87
CA GLY A 50 16.04 -5.73 3.68
C GLY A 50 15.04 -6.26 2.64
N PRO A 51 14.05 -5.43 2.25
CA PRO A 51 13.05 -5.83 1.28
C PRO A 51 13.63 -5.84 -0.13
N VAL A 52 13.32 -6.89 -0.89
CA VAL A 52 13.55 -6.94 -2.33
C VAL A 52 12.28 -6.42 -3.00
N LEU A 53 12.33 -5.19 -3.47
CA LEU A 53 11.29 -4.60 -4.31
C LEU A 53 11.65 -4.90 -5.75
N GLY A 54 10.77 -5.61 -6.48
CA GLY A 54 10.92 -5.79 -7.92
C GLY A 54 10.80 -4.45 -8.64
N ASP A 55 11.46 -4.32 -9.78
CA ASP A 55 11.24 -3.23 -10.72
C ASP A 55 9.84 -3.39 -11.33
N ARG A 56 8.84 -2.88 -10.62
CA ARG A 56 7.47 -2.80 -11.13
C ARG A 56 7.36 -1.53 -11.95
N SER A 57 7.98 -1.55 -13.11
CA SER A 57 8.08 -0.51 -14.11
C SER A 57 7.36 0.80 -13.73
N LEU A 58 8.17 1.76 -13.39
CA LEU A 58 7.74 3.11 -13.05
C LEU A 58 7.11 3.86 -14.24
N ASP A 59 7.00 3.22 -15.40
CA ASP A 59 6.59 3.77 -16.67
C ASP A 59 5.07 3.62 -16.96
N ALA A 60 4.30 3.07 -16.04
CA ALA A 60 2.86 3.09 -16.17
C ALA A 60 2.35 4.53 -15.95
N GLY A 61 1.88 5.15 -17.03
CA GLY A 61 1.60 6.58 -17.17
C GLY A 61 0.43 7.12 -16.35
N TRP A 62 0.49 7.01 -14.99
CA TRP A 62 -0.41 7.75 -14.13
C TRP A 62 0.26 9.05 -13.68
N ALA A 63 -0.50 10.15 -13.73
CA ALA A 63 -0.10 11.45 -13.18
C ALA A 63 -1.30 12.06 -12.43
N PRO A 64 -1.05 12.83 -11.35
CA PRO A 64 -2.12 13.51 -10.66
C PRO A 64 -2.81 14.51 -11.59
N PRO A 65 -4.13 14.69 -11.48
CA PRO A 65 -4.85 15.67 -12.27
C PRO A 65 -4.35 17.09 -11.96
N PRO A 66 -4.50 18.01 -12.92
CA PRO A 66 -4.16 19.41 -12.67
C PRO A 66 -5.01 19.99 -11.53
N GLY A 67 -4.43 20.92 -10.76
CA GLY A 67 -5.14 21.58 -9.65
C GLY A 67 -4.47 21.40 -8.28
N GLY A 68 -3.40 20.59 -8.17
CA GLY A 68 -2.54 20.54 -6.99
C GLY A 68 -3.20 19.96 -5.72
N ARG A 69 -4.32 19.26 -5.84
CA ARG A 69 -4.95 18.59 -4.69
C ARG A 69 -4.02 17.49 -4.15
N PRO A 70 -3.87 17.35 -2.82
CA PRO A 70 -3.13 16.24 -2.24
C PRO A 70 -3.78 14.91 -2.63
N VAL A 71 -2.94 13.92 -2.97
CA VAL A 71 -3.39 12.60 -3.41
C VAL A 71 -3.51 11.65 -2.24
N LEU A 72 -4.68 11.04 -2.08
CA LEU A 72 -4.92 9.91 -1.18
C LEU A 72 -4.96 8.62 -2.01
N LEU A 73 -4.00 7.73 -1.80
CA LEU A 73 -4.06 6.39 -2.38
C LEU A 73 -4.71 5.42 -1.39
N VAL A 74 -5.69 4.66 -1.85
CA VAL A 74 -6.36 3.60 -1.08
C VAL A 74 -6.15 2.27 -1.79
N SER A 75 -5.45 1.35 -1.13
CA SER A 75 -5.14 0.02 -1.67
C SER A 75 -5.24 -1.03 -0.56
N LEU A 76 -6.38 -1.72 -0.50
CA LEU A 76 -6.66 -2.69 0.56
C LEU A 76 -6.24 -4.13 0.20
N GLY A 77 -5.42 -4.28 -0.82
CA GLY A 77 -4.86 -5.56 -1.27
C GLY A 77 -5.66 -6.20 -2.39
N SER A 78 -5.12 -7.32 -2.89
CA SER A 78 -5.71 -8.12 -3.98
C SER A 78 -6.28 -9.46 -3.48
N ALA A 79 -5.97 -9.87 -2.25
CA ALA A 79 -6.50 -11.08 -1.64
C ALA A 79 -7.46 -10.70 -0.51
N CYS A 80 -8.58 -11.42 -0.38
CA CYS A 80 -9.63 -11.14 0.62
C CYS A 80 -10.19 -9.71 0.53
N ASN A 81 -10.30 -9.17 -0.67
CA ASN A 81 -10.74 -7.81 -0.95
C ASN A 81 -12.10 -7.82 -1.68
N ASP A 82 -13.07 -8.57 -1.15
CA ASP A 82 -14.45 -8.66 -1.62
C ASP A 82 -15.42 -7.72 -0.85
N ARG A 83 -14.86 -6.82 -0.01
CA ARG A 83 -15.63 -5.93 0.86
C ARG A 83 -15.64 -4.51 0.32
N PRO A 84 -16.78 -4.03 -0.21
CA PRO A 84 -16.91 -2.66 -0.73
C PRO A 84 -17.02 -1.59 0.37
N ASP A 85 -17.36 -1.99 1.62
CA ASP A 85 -17.67 -1.05 2.71
C ASP A 85 -16.59 -0.02 3.02
N PRO A 86 -15.29 -0.36 3.12
CA PRO A 86 -14.25 0.64 3.37
C PRO A 86 -14.12 1.66 2.22
N TYR A 87 -14.29 1.22 0.98
CA TYR A 87 -14.27 2.11 -0.18
C TYR A 87 -15.49 3.01 -0.20
N ARG A 88 -16.68 2.46 0.12
CA ARG A 88 -17.93 3.23 0.22
C ARG A 88 -17.83 4.31 1.27
N ALA A 89 -17.28 4.01 2.45
CA ALA A 89 -17.08 4.97 3.52
C ALA A 89 -16.20 6.17 3.09
N ILE A 90 -15.16 5.90 2.29
CA ILE A 90 -14.32 6.96 1.73
C ILE A 90 -15.07 7.78 0.68
N VAL A 91 -15.70 7.11 -0.28
CA VAL A 91 -16.35 7.74 -1.43
C VAL A 91 -17.53 8.61 -1.01
N SER A 92 -18.33 8.16 -0.02
CA SER A 92 -19.53 8.85 0.43
C SER A 92 -19.29 10.28 0.92
N THR A 93 -18.08 10.60 1.34
CA THR A 93 -17.70 11.91 1.88
C THR A 93 -16.52 12.56 1.16
N ALA A 94 -15.94 11.90 0.16
CA ALA A 94 -14.77 12.40 -0.57
C ALA A 94 -15.06 13.67 -1.39
N GLY A 95 -16.30 13.86 -1.86
CA GLY A 95 -16.69 15.01 -2.68
C GLY A 95 -16.45 16.34 -2.03
N ASP A 96 -16.63 16.42 -0.72
CA ASP A 96 -16.50 17.63 0.10
C ASP A 96 -15.08 17.84 0.62
N ARG A 97 -14.12 16.96 0.27
CA ARG A 97 -12.74 17.02 0.75
C ARG A 97 -11.81 17.63 -0.29
N PRO A 98 -10.79 18.39 0.14
CA PRO A 98 -9.80 18.98 -0.78
C PRO A 98 -8.78 17.96 -1.30
N TRP A 99 -9.13 16.69 -1.33
CA TRP A 99 -8.28 15.57 -1.73
C TRP A 99 -8.62 15.07 -3.13
N HIS A 100 -7.62 14.57 -3.85
CA HIS A 100 -7.80 13.69 -4.98
C HIS A 100 -7.62 12.25 -4.52
N VAL A 101 -8.63 11.41 -4.69
CA VAL A 101 -8.66 10.04 -4.17
C VAL A 101 -8.46 9.04 -5.30
N VAL A 102 -7.49 8.17 -5.14
CA VAL A 102 -7.21 7.07 -6.08
C VAL A 102 -7.48 5.75 -5.36
N LEU A 103 -8.45 4.99 -5.85
CA LEU A 103 -8.83 3.70 -5.30
C LEU A 103 -8.28 2.56 -6.17
N SER A 104 -7.51 1.66 -5.55
CA SER A 104 -7.14 0.36 -6.14
C SER A 104 -8.00 -0.71 -5.48
N ILE A 105 -9.06 -1.16 -6.19
CA ILE A 105 -10.14 -1.94 -5.60
C ILE A 105 -10.01 -3.45 -5.80
N GLY A 106 -9.04 -3.92 -6.62
CA GLY A 106 -8.90 -5.34 -6.95
C GLY A 106 -10.11 -5.88 -7.69
N ASP A 107 -10.68 -6.95 -7.16
CA ASP A 107 -11.85 -7.64 -7.74
C ASP A 107 -13.20 -7.12 -7.18
N VAL A 108 -13.21 -6.06 -6.36
CA VAL A 108 -14.45 -5.44 -5.87
C VAL A 108 -15.27 -4.89 -7.04
N ASP A 109 -16.57 -5.18 -7.05
CA ASP A 109 -17.48 -4.60 -8.04
C ASP A 109 -17.62 -3.08 -7.79
N PRO A 110 -17.23 -2.23 -8.76
CA PRO A 110 -17.37 -0.78 -8.66
C PRO A 110 -18.80 -0.32 -8.38
N ALA A 111 -19.81 -1.06 -8.82
CA ALA A 111 -21.21 -0.75 -8.54
C ALA A 111 -21.54 -0.81 -7.04
N GLY A 112 -20.82 -1.63 -6.27
CA GLY A 112 -20.96 -1.74 -4.83
C GLY A 112 -20.37 -0.56 -4.04
N ILE A 113 -19.56 0.30 -4.67
CA ILE A 113 -18.88 1.41 -4.01
C ILE A 113 -19.79 2.66 -3.92
N GLY A 114 -20.71 2.81 -4.86
CA GLY A 114 -21.62 3.95 -4.94
C GLY A 114 -21.26 4.96 -6.02
N ALA A 115 -21.92 6.12 -6.00
CA ALA A 115 -21.66 7.20 -6.96
C ALA A 115 -20.31 7.85 -6.67
N LEU A 116 -19.49 8.00 -7.73
CA LEU A 116 -18.14 8.55 -7.61
C LEU A 116 -18.16 10.07 -7.75
N PRO A 117 -17.68 10.82 -6.74
CA PRO A 117 -17.43 12.25 -6.90
C PRO A 117 -16.35 12.53 -7.94
N PRO A 118 -16.32 13.74 -8.53
CA PRO A 118 -15.39 14.08 -9.62
C PRO A 118 -13.90 14.07 -9.21
N ASN A 119 -13.60 14.08 -7.92
CA ASN A 119 -12.27 13.99 -7.34
C ASN A 119 -11.86 12.56 -6.93
N VAL A 120 -12.61 11.54 -7.37
CA VAL A 120 -12.34 10.12 -7.07
C VAL A 120 -12.10 9.35 -8.37
N GLU A 121 -10.96 8.68 -8.46
CA GLU A 121 -10.63 7.73 -9.51
C GLU A 121 -10.66 6.31 -8.97
N VAL A 122 -11.18 5.36 -9.75
CA VAL A 122 -11.28 3.95 -9.40
C VAL A 122 -10.61 3.08 -10.43
N TYR A 123 -9.74 2.22 -10.00
CA TYR A 123 -9.01 1.25 -10.82
C TYR A 123 -9.10 -0.14 -10.19
N ALA A 124 -9.15 -1.18 -11.00
CA ALA A 124 -8.96 -2.54 -10.52
C ALA A 124 -7.54 -2.67 -9.91
N GLN A 125 -6.53 -2.17 -10.63
CA GLN A 125 -5.15 -2.10 -10.14
C GLN A 125 -4.50 -0.80 -10.63
N VAL A 126 -3.80 -0.13 -9.73
CA VAL A 126 -2.98 1.05 -10.04
C VAL A 126 -1.51 0.67 -10.17
N PRO A 127 -0.70 1.41 -10.92
CA PRO A 127 0.75 1.34 -10.82
C PRO A 127 1.18 1.95 -9.48
N GLN A 128 1.05 1.19 -8.39
CA GLN A 128 1.16 1.69 -7.02
C GLN A 128 2.46 2.47 -6.76
N PRO A 129 3.66 2.03 -7.21
CA PRO A 129 4.88 2.83 -7.03
C PRO A 129 4.84 4.18 -7.74
N THR A 130 4.16 4.28 -8.89
CA THR A 130 4.00 5.54 -9.63
C THR A 130 3.07 6.50 -8.87
N VAL A 131 1.91 6.00 -8.41
CA VAL A 131 0.96 6.82 -7.64
C VAL A 131 1.57 7.26 -6.31
N LEU A 132 2.34 6.40 -5.64
CA LEU A 132 2.99 6.70 -4.36
C LEU A 132 3.97 7.88 -4.44
N ARG A 133 4.59 8.13 -5.59
CA ARG A 133 5.45 9.32 -5.79
C ARG A 133 4.70 10.65 -5.66
N HIS A 134 3.40 10.62 -5.81
CA HIS A 134 2.51 11.77 -5.73
C HIS A 134 1.56 11.71 -4.52
N ALA A 135 1.49 10.56 -3.84
CA ALA A 135 0.58 10.37 -2.73
C ALA A 135 1.05 11.13 -1.48
N ARG A 136 0.12 11.84 -0.84
CA ARG A 136 0.32 12.48 0.46
C ARG A 136 0.06 11.50 1.60
N VAL A 137 -0.87 10.57 1.42
CA VAL A 137 -1.22 9.51 2.38
C VAL A 137 -1.58 8.23 1.64
N LEU A 138 -1.25 7.08 2.25
CA LEU A 138 -1.63 5.75 1.79
C LEU A 138 -2.51 5.06 2.83
N VAL A 139 -3.74 4.71 2.44
CA VAL A 139 -4.62 3.80 3.19
C VAL A 139 -4.40 2.39 2.71
N ILE A 140 -3.99 1.48 3.62
CA ILE A 140 -3.64 0.09 3.30
C ILE A 140 -4.19 -0.91 4.31
N HIS A 141 -4.28 -2.18 3.90
CA HIS A 141 -4.58 -3.30 4.78
C HIS A 141 -3.38 -3.77 5.65
N ALA A 142 -2.24 -3.09 5.57
CA ALA A 142 -0.98 -3.43 6.23
C ALA A 142 -0.36 -4.79 5.81
N GLY A 143 -0.62 -5.25 4.59
CA GLY A 143 0.12 -6.34 3.98
C GLY A 143 1.58 -5.95 3.70
N LYS A 144 2.50 -6.92 3.71
CA LYS A 144 3.95 -6.68 3.59
C LYS A 144 4.33 -5.84 2.36
N GLY A 145 3.79 -6.16 1.18
CA GLY A 145 4.15 -5.48 -0.08
C GLY A 145 3.81 -3.99 -0.06
N GLY A 146 2.53 -3.65 0.11
CA GLY A 146 2.05 -2.27 0.12
C GLY A 146 2.66 -1.44 1.26
N THR A 147 2.84 -2.04 2.44
CA THR A 147 3.53 -1.38 3.56
C THR A 147 4.96 -1.00 3.16
N THR A 148 5.72 -1.93 2.59
CA THR A 148 7.11 -1.68 2.18
C THR A 148 7.20 -0.60 1.09
N GLU A 149 6.32 -0.64 0.10
CA GLU A 149 6.26 0.37 -0.97
C GLU A 149 5.95 1.77 -0.41
N GLY A 150 4.99 1.87 0.53
CA GLY A 150 4.67 3.12 1.21
C GLY A 150 5.83 3.67 2.04
N LEU A 151 6.56 2.80 2.76
CA LEU A 151 7.73 3.18 3.55
C LEU A 151 8.89 3.69 2.67
N VAL A 152 9.17 3.02 1.56
CA VAL A 152 10.21 3.45 0.60
C VAL A 152 9.84 4.77 -0.04
N ALA A 153 8.57 4.97 -0.36
CA ALA A 153 8.06 6.23 -0.90
C ALA A 153 7.94 7.34 0.16
N ARG A 154 8.18 7.05 1.45
CA ARG A 154 8.03 7.97 2.59
C ARG A 154 6.62 8.53 2.73
N VAL A 155 5.62 7.74 2.37
CA VAL A 155 4.20 8.13 2.44
C VAL A 155 3.61 7.71 3.78
N PRO A 156 2.99 8.63 4.55
CA PRO A 156 2.28 8.32 5.79
C PRO A 156 1.22 7.25 5.60
N LEU A 157 1.10 6.34 6.56
CA LEU A 157 0.25 5.16 6.46
C LEU A 157 -0.98 5.28 7.36
N VAL A 158 -2.16 4.94 6.80
CA VAL A 158 -3.37 4.63 7.58
C VAL A 158 -3.68 3.16 7.36
N ALA A 159 -3.51 2.36 8.40
CA ALA A 159 -3.61 0.90 8.32
C ALA A 159 -5.01 0.41 8.68
N PHE A 160 -5.55 -0.47 7.84
CA PHE A 160 -6.87 -1.11 7.92
C PHE A 160 -6.73 -2.64 7.94
N PRO A 161 -6.16 -3.24 9.01
CA PRO A 161 -5.84 -4.66 9.03
C PRO A 161 -7.10 -5.53 9.07
N GLN A 162 -7.17 -6.51 8.17
CA GLN A 162 -8.29 -7.45 8.04
C GLN A 162 -7.95 -8.86 8.55
N MET A 163 -6.65 -9.16 8.72
CA MET A 163 -6.13 -10.48 9.11
C MET A 163 -5.10 -10.34 10.24
N ALA A 164 -4.82 -11.44 10.94
CA ALA A 164 -3.90 -11.45 12.08
C ALA A 164 -2.47 -10.97 11.73
N GLU A 165 -1.92 -11.39 10.57
CA GLU A 165 -0.61 -10.92 10.10
C GLU A 165 -0.61 -9.42 9.82
N GLN A 166 -1.68 -8.93 9.20
CA GLN A 166 -1.86 -7.51 8.91
C GLN A 166 -1.98 -6.68 10.21
N ARG A 167 -2.68 -7.22 11.23
CA ARG A 167 -2.78 -6.60 12.55
C ARG A 167 -1.39 -6.44 13.17
N ALA A 168 -0.56 -7.47 13.16
CA ALA A 168 0.79 -7.39 13.68
C ALA A 168 1.66 -6.36 12.94
N ASN A 169 1.49 -6.22 11.63
CA ASN A 169 2.17 -5.18 10.85
C ASN A 169 1.63 -3.78 11.17
N ALA A 170 0.31 -3.63 11.31
CA ALA A 170 -0.33 -2.38 11.68
C ALA A 170 0.13 -1.89 13.06
N ASP A 171 0.23 -2.78 14.05
CA ASP A 171 0.74 -2.46 15.38
C ASP A 171 2.20 -1.96 15.32
N ARG A 172 3.03 -2.53 14.42
CA ARG A 172 4.38 -2.04 14.18
C ARG A 172 4.41 -0.67 13.51
N ILE A 173 3.49 -0.40 12.57
CA ILE A 173 3.34 0.92 11.94
C ILE A 173 3.05 1.97 13.02
N ALA A 174 2.05 1.74 13.87
CA ALA A 174 1.68 2.65 14.95
C ALA A 174 2.81 2.79 15.99
N GLY A 175 3.35 1.68 16.47
CA GLY A 175 4.40 1.65 17.50
C GLY A 175 5.71 2.35 17.08
N ARG A 176 5.97 2.45 15.77
CA ARG A 176 7.12 3.19 15.21
C ARG A 176 6.79 4.61 14.81
N GLY A 177 5.55 5.07 14.95
CA GLY A 177 5.11 6.40 14.55
C GLY A 177 5.15 6.63 13.03
N LEU A 178 4.88 5.58 12.23
CA LEU A 178 4.90 5.63 10.76
C LEU A 178 3.50 5.91 10.18
N GLY A 179 2.48 5.97 11.04
CA GLY A 179 1.10 6.16 10.66
C GLY A 179 0.13 5.83 11.78
N ARG A 180 -1.14 5.64 11.42
CA ARG A 180 -2.24 5.30 12.32
C ARG A 180 -2.87 3.97 11.94
N VAL A 181 -3.53 3.33 12.92
CA VAL A 181 -4.28 2.10 12.74
C VAL A 181 -5.74 2.39 13.05
N LEU A 182 -6.62 1.93 12.17
CA LEU A 182 -8.06 1.99 12.33
C LEU A 182 -8.64 0.57 12.37
N ASP A 183 -9.70 0.39 13.13
CA ASP A 183 -10.41 -0.88 13.17
C ASP A 183 -11.46 -0.92 12.05
N PRO A 184 -11.32 -1.82 11.07
CA PRO A 184 -12.28 -1.94 9.96
C PRO A 184 -13.71 -2.26 10.38
N ALA A 185 -13.91 -2.80 11.60
CA ALA A 185 -15.22 -3.19 12.09
C ALA A 185 -16.03 -2.02 12.67
N THR A 186 -15.35 -0.95 13.12
CA THR A 186 -15.99 0.11 13.89
C THR A 186 -15.74 1.52 13.36
N VAL A 187 -14.81 1.68 12.41
CA VAL A 187 -14.42 3.00 11.91
C VAL A 187 -15.55 3.67 11.12
N THR A 188 -15.76 4.95 11.42
CA THR A 188 -16.63 5.81 10.61
C THR A 188 -15.85 6.52 9.51
N ALA A 189 -16.56 7.09 8.51
CA ALA A 189 -15.96 7.89 7.47
C ALA A 189 -15.19 9.10 8.04
N GLU A 190 -15.76 9.77 9.04
CA GLU A 190 -15.15 10.92 9.71
C GLU A 190 -13.87 10.54 10.45
N GLN A 191 -13.85 9.39 11.14
CA GLN A 191 -12.66 8.89 11.82
C GLN A 191 -11.55 8.53 10.83
N LEU A 192 -11.91 7.98 9.68
CA LEU A 192 -10.95 7.69 8.61
C LEU A 192 -10.32 8.98 8.08
N TRP A 193 -11.13 9.97 7.71
CA TRP A 193 -10.62 11.25 7.23
C TRP A 193 -9.81 11.99 8.29
N ALA A 194 -10.26 12.00 9.54
CA ALA A 194 -9.47 12.57 10.64
C ALA A 194 -8.09 11.90 10.79
N ALA A 195 -8.02 10.58 10.58
CA ALA A 195 -6.75 9.87 10.59
C ALA A 195 -5.86 10.22 9.39
N VAL A 196 -6.45 10.35 8.19
CA VAL A 196 -5.75 10.76 6.96
C VAL A 196 -5.17 12.16 7.13
N GLU A 197 -5.97 13.13 7.55
CA GLU A 197 -5.55 14.51 7.76
C GLU A 197 -4.48 14.63 8.85
N ALA A 198 -4.65 13.89 9.96
CA ALA A 198 -3.71 13.91 11.06
C ALA A 198 -2.32 13.35 10.72
N VAL A 199 -2.20 12.34 9.84
CA VAL A 199 -0.90 11.81 9.45
C VAL A 199 -0.25 12.60 8.31
N ALA A 200 -1.07 13.24 7.46
CA ALA A 200 -0.60 14.01 6.32
C ALA A 200 0.36 15.15 6.72
N ASP A 201 0.03 15.82 7.82
CA ASP A 201 0.72 17.05 8.25
C ASP A 201 1.53 16.85 9.56
N ASP A 202 1.66 15.60 10.05
CA ASP A 202 2.42 15.31 11.25
C ASP A 202 3.95 15.28 10.94
N PRO A 203 4.73 16.27 11.40
CA PRO A 203 6.17 16.29 11.16
C PRO A 203 6.90 15.11 11.82
N LYS A 204 6.36 14.55 12.90
CA LYS A 204 6.96 13.39 13.56
C LYS A 204 6.84 12.14 12.69
N VAL A 205 5.70 11.96 12.03
CA VAL A 205 5.50 10.87 11.05
C VAL A 205 6.48 11.04 9.89
N SER A 206 6.62 12.24 9.34
CA SER A 206 7.54 12.53 8.24
C SER A 206 9.00 12.20 8.61
N VAL A 207 9.46 12.63 9.78
CA VAL A 207 10.82 12.31 10.29
C VAL A 207 11.02 10.80 10.43
N ARG A 208 10.05 10.09 11.01
CA ARG A 208 10.11 8.64 11.19
C ARG A 208 10.13 7.87 9.87
N LEU A 209 9.37 8.32 8.88
CA LEU A 209 9.38 7.75 7.53
C LEU A 209 10.72 7.98 6.84
N GLY A 210 11.30 9.18 6.97
CA GLY A 210 12.63 9.48 6.45
C GLY A 210 13.71 8.56 7.01
N TRP A 211 13.70 8.36 8.33
CA TRP A 211 14.58 7.42 8.99
C TRP A 211 14.37 5.98 8.48
N MET A 212 13.12 5.49 8.44
CA MET A 212 12.81 4.13 8.02
C MET A 212 13.22 3.87 6.56
N ALA A 213 12.98 4.83 5.66
CA ALA A 213 13.41 4.72 4.27
C ALA A 213 14.95 4.64 4.15
N GLY A 214 15.68 5.38 4.99
CA GLY A 214 17.13 5.29 5.10
C GLY A 214 17.60 3.90 5.53
N GLU A 215 17.00 3.33 6.58
CA GLU A 215 17.30 1.98 7.05
C GLU A 215 17.05 0.92 5.97
N ILE A 216 15.95 1.05 5.21
CA ILE A 216 15.63 0.15 4.09
C ILE A 216 16.69 0.27 3.00
N ALA A 217 17.12 1.48 2.66
CA ALA A 217 18.14 1.72 1.63
C ALA A 217 19.51 1.14 2.02
N VAL A 218 19.92 1.33 3.28
CA VAL A 218 21.20 0.80 3.81
C VAL A 218 21.22 -0.72 3.84
N ALA A 219 20.08 -1.38 4.02
CA ALA A 219 19.99 -2.85 4.02
C ALA A 219 20.34 -3.50 2.66
N GLY A 220 20.36 -2.74 1.56
CA GLY A 220 20.89 -3.13 0.26
C GLY A 220 19.98 -3.95 -0.66
N GLY A 221 18.90 -4.53 -0.15
CA GLY A 221 17.87 -5.18 -0.96
C GLY A 221 18.38 -6.30 -1.86
N ALA A 222 17.98 -6.26 -3.14
CA ALA A 222 18.32 -7.28 -4.14
C ALA A 222 19.85 -7.36 -4.41
N HIS A 223 20.54 -6.22 -4.41
CA HIS A 223 21.99 -6.21 -4.64
C HIS A 223 22.74 -6.90 -3.50
N ALA A 224 22.44 -6.55 -2.25
CA ALA A 224 23.06 -7.22 -1.11
C ALA A 224 22.72 -8.73 -1.06
N ALA A 225 21.51 -9.12 -1.47
CA ALA A 225 21.14 -10.53 -1.57
C ALA A 225 21.97 -11.26 -2.64
N ALA A 226 22.20 -10.64 -3.80
CA ALA A 226 23.03 -11.21 -4.86
C ALA A 226 24.48 -11.37 -4.39
N ASP A 227 25.07 -10.36 -3.78
CA ASP A 227 26.43 -10.37 -3.25
C ASP A 227 26.65 -11.51 -2.23
N GLU A 228 25.68 -11.72 -1.31
CA GLU A 228 25.74 -12.80 -0.32
C GLU A 228 25.66 -14.20 -0.99
N ILE A 229 24.81 -14.36 -2.02
CA ILE A 229 24.71 -15.60 -2.78
C ILE A 229 26.02 -15.88 -3.53
N GLU A 230 26.57 -14.89 -4.20
CA GLU A 230 27.84 -15.03 -4.93
C GLU A 230 29.01 -15.35 -4.00
N ALA A 231 29.05 -14.73 -2.81
CA ALA A 231 30.06 -15.02 -1.81
C ALA A 231 29.98 -16.46 -1.29
N ALA A 232 28.76 -17.01 -1.14
CA ALA A 232 28.56 -18.39 -0.69
C ALA A 232 28.89 -19.46 -1.75
N LEU A 233 29.05 -19.08 -3.03
CA LEU A 233 29.38 -19.98 -4.14
C LEU A 233 30.89 -20.06 -4.41
N ARG A 234 31.67 -19.23 -3.74
CA ARG A 234 33.15 -19.22 -3.85
C ARG A 234 33.81 -20.10 -2.80
#